data_a750679e5425a4f1b1c82a962684962e
#
_entry.id   a750679e5425a4f1b1c82a962684962e
#
_cell.length_a   1.000
_cell.length_b   1.000
_cell.length_c   1.000
_cell.angle_alpha   90.00
_cell.angle_beta   90.00
_cell.angle_gamma   90.00
#
_symmetry.space_group_name_H-M   'P 1'
#
loop_
_entity.id
_entity.type
_entity.pdbx_description
1 polymer ?
#
loop_
_entity_poly.entity_id
_entity_poly.type
_entity_poly.pdbx_seq_one_letter_code
_entity_poly.pdbx_strand_id
1 'polypeptide(L)'
;MLAAAATALALVGASDDPGYVFARELALAGPRPAAGAAEKRAHVRVADEFASAGLTVTRDSFRVPGHGRSRNVIGALARPRECLFILMAHADTVPPSPGAVDNASGVGTLVALAPELAALQPRCDVWLVATGAEERIYTGHPDHLGASALVRRVRARGRAADLRWALSLDEVGRGRELWLRSRGRRRFERRVLDAATGTGVRARWVADEGSGNSDHREFGLAGLTAGKLGVPNFPSRHTAADRAGRLWPGAFARVRRLLEALLRAS
;
A
#
# COMPACT_ATOMS: atom_id res chain seq x y z
N MET A 1 21.45 -42.26 -13.33
CA MET A 1 20.57 -41.41 -14.17
C MET A 1 19.84 -40.46 -13.24
N LEU A 2 20.34 -39.22 -13.09
CA LEU A 2 19.68 -38.18 -12.33
C LEU A 2 18.84 -37.35 -13.33
N ALA A 3 17.51 -37.39 -13.12
CA ALA A 3 16.59 -36.52 -13.86
C ALA A 3 16.62 -35.12 -13.26
N ALA A 4 17.13 -34.15 -13.99
CA ALA A 4 17.03 -32.72 -13.66
C ALA A 4 15.60 -32.26 -13.89
N ALA A 5 14.86 -31.95 -12.83
CA ALA A 5 13.58 -31.26 -12.90
C ALA A 5 13.83 -29.81 -13.28
N ALA A 6 13.65 -29.46 -14.52
CA ALA A 6 13.62 -28.06 -14.98
C ALA A 6 12.30 -27.45 -14.54
N THR A 7 12.34 -26.59 -13.51
CA THR A 7 11.21 -25.76 -13.12
C THR A 7 11.01 -24.69 -14.21
N ALA A 8 10.00 -24.87 -15.04
CA ALA A 8 9.58 -23.87 -16.02
C ALA A 8 9.01 -22.66 -15.25
N LEU A 9 9.79 -21.59 -15.12
CA LEU A 9 9.30 -20.29 -14.73
C LEU A 9 8.43 -19.78 -15.90
N ALA A 10 7.11 -19.88 -15.79
CA ALA A 10 6.21 -19.26 -16.74
C ALA A 10 6.46 -17.75 -16.69
N LEU A 11 6.89 -17.18 -17.81
CA LEU A 11 6.94 -15.74 -18.03
C LEU A 11 5.50 -15.22 -18.04
N VAL A 12 4.98 -14.84 -16.89
CA VAL A 12 3.71 -14.10 -16.79
C VAL A 12 3.92 -12.79 -17.54
N GLY A 13 3.14 -12.55 -18.58
CA GLY A 13 3.17 -11.30 -19.32
C GLY A 13 2.91 -10.13 -18.38
N ALA A 14 3.50 -8.97 -18.63
CA ALA A 14 3.31 -7.81 -17.76
C ALA A 14 1.83 -7.41 -17.59
N SER A 15 0.97 -7.74 -18.55
CA SER A 15 -0.49 -7.56 -18.51
C SER A 15 -1.20 -8.52 -17.57
N ASP A 16 -0.54 -9.61 -17.14
CA ASP A 16 -1.09 -10.67 -16.29
C ASP A 16 -0.61 -10.55 -14.83
N ASP A 17 0.13 -9.48 -14.50
CA ASP A 17 0.54 -9.20 -13.13
C ASP A 17 -0.69 -9.11 -12.21
N PRO A 18 -0.79 -9.92 -11.13
CA PRO A 18 -1.97 -9.99 -10.28
C PRO A 18 -2.36 -8.62 -9.70
N GLY A 19 -1.37 -7.80 -9.37
CA GLY A 19 -1.61 -6.45 -8.82
C GLY A 19 -2.20 -5.51 -9.86
N TYR A 20 -1.71 -5.59 -11.10
CA TYR A 20 -2.29 -4.83 -12.21
C TYR A 20 -3.74 -5.26 -12.50
N VAL A 21 -3.99 -6.57 -12.57
CA VAL A 21 -5.34 -7.09 -12.82
C VAL A 21 -6.30 -6.63 -11.73
N PHE A 22 -5.94 -6.80 -10.46
CA PHE A 22 -6.76 -6.38 -9.32
C PHE A 22 -7.03 -4.86 -9.33
N ALA A 23 -6.00 -4.03 -9.55
CA ALA A 23 -6.13 -2.57 -9.61
C ALA A 23 -7.03 -2.12 -10.77
N ARG A 24 -6.86 -2.77 -11.93
CA ARG A 24 -7.69 -2.50 -13.12
C ARG A 24 -9.16 -2.81 -12.86
N GLU A 25 -9.47 -3.91 -12.23
CA GLU A 25 -10.84 -4.30 -11.87
C GLU A 25 -11.47 -3.35 -10.85
N LEU A 26 -10.72 -2.92 -9.81
CA LEU A 26 -11.18 -1.90 -8.87
C LEU A 26 -11.52 -0.58 -9.59
N ALA A 27 -10.66 -0.14 -10.51
CA ALA A 27 -10.89 1.09 -11.26
C ALA A 27 -12.08 0.97 -12.22
N LEU A 28 -12.28 -0.18 -12.86
CA LEU A 28 -13.44 -0.43 -13.74
C LEU A 28 -14.76 -0.48 -12.96
N ALA A 29 -14.74 -0.84 -11.68
CA ALA A 29 -15.91 -0.79 -10.81
C ALA A 29 -16.34 0.65 -10.45
N GLY A 30 -15.53 1.65 -10.80
CA GLY A 30 -15.83 3.07 -10.62
C GLY A 30 -15.38 3.67 -9.28
N PRO A 31 -15.84 4.89 -8.97
CA PRO A 31 -15.47 5.61 -7.75
C PRO A 31 -15.86 4.86 -6.47
N ARG A 32 -15.03 4.98 -5.46
CA ARG A 32 -15.14 4.29 -4.17
C ARG A 32 -15.13 5.28 -3.00
N PRO A 33 -16.15 6.17 -2.90
CA PRO A 33 -16.16 7.19 -1.85
C PRO A 33 -16.09 6.61 -0.45
N ALA A 34 -15.39 7.30 0.44
CA ALA A 34 -15.18 6.93 1.84
C ALA A 34 -16.51 6.58 2.54
N ALA A 35 -16.54 5.51 3.33
CA ALA A 35 -17.70 4.92 3.99
C ALA A 35 -18.83 4.43 3.04
N GLY A 36 -18.66 4.58 1.72
CA GLY A 36 -19.62 4.17 0.71
C GLY A 36 -19.66 2.66 0.49
N ALA A 37 -20.70 2.20 -0.22
CA ALA A 37 -20.86 0.77 -0.54
C ALA A 37 -19.74 0.25 -1.45
N ALA A 38 -19.23 1.08 -2.36
CA ALA A 38 -18.14 0.70 -3.27
C ALA A 38 -16.82 0.49 -2.54
N GLU A 39 -16.45 1.38 -1.59
CA GLU A 39 -15.30 1.19 -0.70
C GLU A 39 -15.44 -0.10 0.12
N LYS A 40 -16.63 -0.34 0.68
CA LYS A 40 -16.89 -1.57 1.45
C LYS A 40 -16.70 -2.84 0.63
N ARG A 41 -17.14 -2.85 -0.64
CA ARG A 41 -16.90 -3.98 -1.57
C ARG A 41 -15.42 -4.16 -1.88
N ALA A 42 -14.68 -3.07 -2.11
CA ALA A 42 -13.23 -3.13 -2.31
C ALA A 42 -12.52 -3.76 -1.10
N HIS A 43 -12.88 -3.33 0.12
CA HIS A 43 -12.34 -3.90 1.35
C HIS A 43 -12.69 -5.39 1.55
N VAL A 44 -13.89 -5.83 1.13
CA VAL A 44 -14.23 -7.27 1.17
C VAL A 44 -13.31 -8.04 0.24
N ARG A 45 -13.16 -7.61 -1.01
CA ARG A 45 -12.27 -8.26 -1.97
C ARG A 45 -10.82 -8.34 -1.47
N VAL A 46 -10.28 -7.25 -0.92
CA VAL A 46 -8.93 -7.25 -0.33
C VAL A 46 -8.83 -8.23 0.84
N ALA A 47 -9.84 -8.31 1.68
CA ALA A 47 -9.85 -9.24 2.80
C ALA A 47 -9.82 -10.71 2.33
N ASP A 48 -10.56 -11.01 1.27
CA ASP A 48 -10.61 -12.35 0.67
C ASP A 48 -9.26 -12.72 0.03
N GLU A 49 -8.59 -11.80 -0.67
CA GLU A 49 -7.25 -12.00 -1.23
C GLU A 49 -6.20 -12.22 -0.13
N PHE A 50 -6.24 -11.43 0.93
CA PHE A 50 -5.32 -11.60 2.07
C PHE A 50 -5.55 -12.93 2.79
N ALA A 51 -6.80 -13.34 2.98
CA ALA A 51 -7.13 -14.63 3.57
C ALA A 51 -6.67 -15.79 2.68
N SER A 52 -6.91 -15.72 1.37
CA SER A 52 -6.47 -16.72 0.39
C SER A 52 -4.93 -16.85 0.34
N ALA A 53 -4.21 -15.76 0.63
CA ALA A 53 -2.76 -15.75 0.77
C ALA A 53 -2.26 -16.31 2.12
N GLY A 54 -3.16 -16.77 3.00
CA GLY A 54 -2.81 -17.34 4.31
C GLY A 54 -2.51 -16.30 5.40
N LEU A 55 -2.84 -15.03 5.19
CA LEU A 55 -2.65 -14.00 6.20
C LEU A 55 -3.79 -14.01 7.22
N THR A 56 -3.48 -13.66 8.48
CA THR A 56 -4.50 -13.41 9.49
C THR A 56 -5.19 -12.07 9.22
N VAL A 57 -6.47 -12.12 8.83
CA VAL A 57 -7.23 -10.93 8.44
C VAL A 57 -7.98 -10.32 9.61
N THR A 58 -7.80 -9.02 9.80
CA THR A 58 -8.58 -8.21 10.75
C THR A 58 -9.23 -7.03 10.03
N ARG A 59 -10.47 -6.70 10.40
CA ARG A 59 -11.20 -5.51 9.94
C ARG A 59 -11.30 -4.53 11.10
N ASP A 60 -10.64 -3.37 10.97
CA ASP A 60 -10.61 -2.33 12.00
C ASP A 60 -11.54 -1.17 11.60
N SER A 61 -12.73 -1.12 12.18
CA SER A 61 -13.79 -0.19 11.78
C SER A 61 -13.77 1.09 12.60
N PHE A 62 -13.89 2.24 11.92
CA PHE A 62 -13.89 3.56 12.54
C PHE A 62 -14.99 4.46 11.96
N ARG A 63 -15.29 5.56 12.65
CA ARG A 63 -16.30 6.54 12.23
C ARG A 63 -15.70 7.51 11.20
N VAL A 64 -16.47 7.81 10.17
CA VAL A 64 -16.23 8.89 9.21
C VAL A 64 -17.28 9.97 9.48
N PRO A 65 -16.89 11.15 9.99
CA PRO A 65 -17.84 12.21 10.35
C PRO A 65 -18.75 12.58 9.17
N GLY A 66 -20.06 12.59 9.41
CA GLY A 66 -21.06 12.90 8.38
C GLY A 66 -21.33 11.81 7.35
N HIS A 67 -20.50 10.74 7.26
CA HIS A 67 -20.59 9.71 6.22
C HIS A 67 -20.79 8.28 6.74
N GLY A 68 -20.81 8.06 8.05
CA GLY A 68 -21.02 6.74 8.65
C GLY A 68 -19.72 6.05 9.09
N ARG A 69 -19.46 4.84 8.63
CA ARG A 69 -18.27 4.05 9.05
C ARG A 69 -17.51 3.50 7.85
N SER A 70 -16.20 3.66 7.90
CA SER A 70 -15.23 2.97 7.07
C SER A 70 -14.44 1.94 7.89
N ARG A 71 -13.43 1.34 7.29
CA ARG A 71 -12.57 0.33 7.94
C ARG A 71 -11.20 0.27 7.31
N ASN A 72 -10.23 -0.22 8.07
CA ASN A 72 -9.01 -0.78 7.51
C ASN A 72 -9.15 -2.30 7.39
N VAL A 73 -8.58 -2.89 6.36
CA VAL A 73 -8.39 -4.33 6.23
C VAL A 73 -6.91 -4.62 6.42
N ILE A 74 -6.60 -5.39 7.46
CA ILE A 74 -5.23 -5.73 7.85
C ILE A 74 -5.02 -7.21 7.60
N GLY A 75 -4.11 -7.56 6.69
CA GLY A 75 -3.57 -8.90 6.51
C GLY A 75 -2.23 -9.01 7.22
N ALA A 76 -2.13 -9.83 8.24
CA ALA A 76 -0.96 -9.94 9.09
C ALA A 76 -0.22 -11.27 8.89
N LEU A 77 1.09 -11.19 8.63
CA LEU A 77 2.02 -12.30 8.76
C LEU A 77 2.78 -12.13 10.09
N ALA A 78 2.59 -13.07 11.02
CA ALA A 78 3.30 -13.08 12.30
C ALA A 78 4.69 -13.74 12.16
N ARG A 79 5.68 -13.23 12.90
CA ARG A 79 7.05 -13.74 12.98
C ARG A 79 7.50 -13.84 14.44
N PRO A 80 8.52 -14.65 14.75
CA PRO A 80 8.98 -14.82 16.14
C PRO A 80 9.60 -13.60 16.80
N ARG A 81 10.01 -12.59 16.03
CA ARG A 81 10.66 -11.38 16.55
C ARG A 81 9.67 -10.29 16.88
N GLU A 82 9.91 -9.59 17.97
CA GLU A 82 9.15 -8.41 18.40
C GLU A 82 9.53 -7.18 17.56
N CYS A 83 9.18 -7.17 16.30
CA CYS A 83 9.29 -5.99 15.44
C CYS A 83 8.20 -6.03 14.36
N LEU A 84 7.86 -4.87 13.80
CA LEU A 84 6.73 -4.70 12.89
C LEU A 84 7.10 -3.84 11.69
N PHE A 85 6.70 -4.28 10.50
CA PHE A 85 6.65 -3.50 9.27
C PHE A 85 5.19 -3.33 8.85
N ILE A 86 4.84 -2.14 8.39
CA ILE A 86 3.51 -1.84 7.85
C ILE A 86 3.67 -1.33 6.41
N LEU A 87 2.98 -2.00 5.48
CA LEU A 87 2.77 -1.53 4.12
C LEU A 87 1.28 -1.20 3.98
N MET A 88 0.95 -0.01 3.52
CA MET A 88 -0.44 0.45 3.46
C MET A 88 -0.75 1.17 2.15
N ALA A 89 -2.02 1.11 1.75
CA ALA A 89 -2.57 1.82 0.60
C ALA A 89 -4.05 2.08 0.83
N HIS A 90 -4.54 3.27 0.51
CA HIS A 90 -5.97 3.57 0.68
C HIS A 90 -6.82 3.01 -0.45
N ALA A 91 -8.05 2.60 -0.12
CA ALA A 91 -8.97 1.99 -1.06
C ALA A 91 -10.06 2.95 -1.54
N ASP A 92 -10.30 4.04 -0.83
CA ASP A 92 -11.26 5.08 -1.19
C ASP A 92 -10.77 5.97 -2.33
N THR A 93 -11.67 6.74 -2.91
CA THR A 93 -11.38 7.67 -4.01
C THR A 93 -12.30 8.88 -3.96
N VAL A 94 -11.89 9.96 -4.61
CA VAL A 94 -12.68 11.19 -4.82
C VAL A 94 -13.52 11.08 -6.09
N PRO A 95 -14.88 11.06 -6.08
CA PRO A 95 -15.66 11.20 -7.30
C PRO A 95 -15.38 12.52 -8.04
N PRO A 96 -15.38 12.49 -9.38
CA PRO A 96 -15.77 11.37 -10.23
C PRO A 96 -14.62 10.40 -10.56
N SER A 97 -13.49 10.43 -9.83
CA SER A 97 -12.31 9.62 -10.10
C SER A 97 -12.58 8.12 -9.88
N PRO A 98 -12.37 7.26 -10.90
CA PRO A 98 -12.29 5.83 -10.68
C PRO A 98 -11.09 5.41 -9.82
N GLY A 99 -10.11 6.29 -9.62
CA GLY A 99 -8.95 6.07 -8.76
C GLY A 99 -8.12 4.87 -9.17
N ALA A 100 -7.71 4.80 -10.43
CA ALA A 100 -6.89 3.71 -10.92
C ALA A 100 -5.46 3.79 -10.38
N VAL A 101 -4.84 4.94 -10.58
CA VAL A 101 -3.50 5.21 -10.06
C VAL A 101 -3.59 5.63 -8.60
N ASP A 102 -4.57 6.43 -8.25
CA ASP A 102 -4.87 6.97 -6.93
C ASP A 102 -6.20 6.39 -6.37
N ASN A 103 -6.25 5.23 -5.63
CA ASN A 103 -5.06 4.45 -5.30
C ASN A 103 -5.33 2.93 -5.42
N ALA A 104 -6.10 2.52 -6.45
CA ALA A 104 -6.22 1.09 -6.75
C ALA A 104 -4.84 0.46 -7.02
N SER A 105 -3.87 1.26 -7.50
CA SER A 105 -2.52 0.79 -7.79
C SER A 105 -1.75 0.36 -6.54
N GLY A 106 -1.85 1.10 -5.46
CA GLY A 106 -1.26 0.72 -4.18
C GLY A 106 -1.92 -0.53 -3.61
N VAL A 107 -3.26 -0.57 -3.62
CA VAL A 107 -4.03 -1.74 -3.15
C VAL A 107 -3.69 -2.99 -3.94
N GLY A 108 -3.67 -2.92 -5.28
CA GLY A 108 -3.29 -4.05 -6.14
C GLY A 108 -1.87 -4.54 -5.87
N THR A 109 -0.93 -3.62 -5.59
CA THR A 109 0.44 -3.98 -5.22
C THR A 109 0.48 -4.77 -3.90
N LEU A 110 -0.31 -4.38 -2.88
CA LEU A 110 -0.41 -5.12 -1.62
C LEU A 110 -1.02 -6.51 -1.83
N VAL A 111 -2.06 -6.62 -2.64
CA VAL A 111 -2.70 -7.91 -2.96
C VAL A 111 -1.73 -8.85 -3.65
N ALA A 112 -0.96 -8.36 -4.65
CA ALA A 112 0.03 -9.18 -5.33
C ALA A 112 1.22 -9.59 -4.45
N LEU A 113 1.57 -8.79 -3.44
CA LEU A 113 2.64 -9.10 -2.49
C LEU A 113 2.22 -10.14 -1.45
N ALA A 114 0.92 -10.22 -1.12
CA ALA A 114 0.41 -11.06 -0.03
C ALA A 114 0.81 -12.54 -0.13
N PRO A 115 0.64 -13.25 -1.25
CA PRO A 115 1.01 -14.66 -1.36
C PRO A 115 2.52 -14.91 -1.27
N GLU A 116 3.34 -13.90 -1.52
CA GLU A 116 4.80 -14.02 -1.52
C GLU A 116 5.42 -13.81 -0.13
N LEU A 117 4.68 -13.18 0.81
CA LEU A 117 5.23 -12.78 2.12
C LEU A 117 5.84 -13.93 2.90
N ALA A 118 5.20 -15.11 2.92
CA ALA A 118 5.70 -16.25 3.67
C ALA A 118 7.05 -16.74 3.12
N ALA A 119 7.19 -16.76 1.79
CA ALA A 119 8.43 -17.18 1.10
C ALA A 119 9.56 -16.13 1.23
N LEU A 120 9.23 -14.86 1.43
CA LEU A 120 10.23 -13.82 1.66
C LEU A 120 10.94 -13.95 3.00
N GLN A 121 10.34 -14.66 3.96
CA GLN A 121 10.86 -14.84 5.33
C GLN A 121 11.30 -13.53 6.00
N PRO A 122 10.44 -12.50 6.05
CA PRO A 122 10.78 -11.25 6.71
C PRO A 122 11.13 -11.50 8.19
N ARG A 123 12.03 -10.70 8.74
CA ARG A 123 12.46 -10.85 10.14
C ARG A 123 11.41 -10.37 11.14
N CYS A 124 10.60 -9.39 10.77
CA CYS A 124 9.54 -8.77 11.58
C CYS A 124 8.18 -9.26 11.12
N ASP A 125 7.17 -9.07 11.98
CA ASP A 125 5.78 -9.12 11.53
C ASP A 125 5.57 -8.16 10.37
N VAL A 126 4.73 -8.54 9.42
CA VAL A 126 4.32 -7.68 8.31
C VAL A 126 2.82 -7.51 8.34
N TRP A 127 2.37 -6.27 8.37
CA TRP A 127 0.98 -5.91 8.14
C TRP A 127 0.83 -5.28 6.76
N LEU A 128 0.03 -5.92 5.90
CA LEU A 128 -0.48 -5.31 4.67
C LEU A 128 -1.83 -4.69 5.01
N VAL A 129 -2.00 -3.41 4.74
CA VAL A 129 -3.19 -2.69 5.18
C VAL A 129 -3.83 -1.95 4.01
N ALA A 130 -5.04 -2.35 3.63
CA ALA A 130 -5.90 -1.48 2.84
C ALA A 130 -6.62 -0.52 3.79
N THR A 131 -6.21 0.74 3.78
CA THR A 131 -6.82 1.80 4.58
C THR A 131 -8.08 2.34 3.90
N GLY A 132 -8.97 2.94 4.67
CA GLY A 132 -10.14 3.62 4.15
C GLY A 132 -10.20 5.06 4.60
N ALA A 133 -11.00 5.86 3.90
CA ALA A 133 -11.23 7.27 4.23
C ALA A 133 -9.94 8.06 4.41
N GLU A 134 -9.05 7.95 3.44
CA GLU A 134 -7.83 8.75 3.35
C GLU A 134 -8.15 10.14 2.79
N GLU A 135 -9.03 10.19 1.83
CA GLU A 135 -9.30 11.35 0.99
C GLU A 135 -10.03 12.45 1.73
N ARG A 136 -9.37 13.61 1.85
CA ARG A 136 -9.87 14.80 2.56
C ARG A 136 -11.19 15.33 1.99
N ILE A 137 -11.34 15.34 0.66
CA ILE A 137 -12.49 15.93 -0.03
C ILE A 137 -13.79 15.22 0.37
N TYR A 138 -13.70 13.95 0.77
CA TYR A 138 -14.85 13.19 1.22
C TYR A 138 -15.10 13.23 2.70
N THR A 139 -14.04 13.22 3.47
CA THR A 139 -14.14 13.08 4.93
C THR A 139 -14.28 14.45 5.59
N GLY A 140 -14.01 15.53 4.87
CA GLY A 140 -13.88 16.84 5.48
C GLY A 140 -12.67 16.89 6.40
N HIS A 141 -12.86 17.23 7.67
CA HIS A 141 -11.80 17.26 8.66
C HIS A 141 -12.11 16.29 9.81
N PRO A 142 -11.13 15.52 10.30
CA PRO A 142 -9.77 15.31 9.78
C PRO A 142 -9.73 14.36 8.56
N ASP A 143 -8.67 14.46 7.77
CA ASP A 143 -8.31 13.53 6.69
C ASP A 143 -7.49 12.33 7.19
N HIS A 144 -7.16 11.38 6.32
CA HIS A 144 -6.37 10.15 6.62
C HIS A 144 -6.92 9.36 7.83
N LEU A 145 -8.26 9.24 7.90
CA LEU A 145 -8.94 8.64 9.07
C LEU A 145 -8.55 7.19 9.29
N GLY A 146 -8.33 6.44 8.20
CA GLY A 146 -7.86 5.05 8.26
C GLY A 146 -6.48 4.94 8.88
N ALA A 147 -5.53 5.75 8.43
CA ALA A 147 -4.18 5.77 9.01
C ALA A 147 -4.19 6.23 10.46
N SER A 148 -5.00 7.22 10.79
CA SER A 148 -5.19 7.67 12.18
C SER A 148 -5.75 6.55 13.08
N ALA A 149 -6.72 5.76 12.59
CA ALA A 149 -7.23 4.59 13.29
C ALA A 149 -6.14 3.51 13.43
N LEU A 150 -5.34 3.28 12.39
CA LEU A 150 -4.25 2.32 12.40
C LEU A 150 -3.16 2.69 13.43
N VAL A 151 -2.79 3.96 13.53
CA VAL A 151 -1.85 4.45 14.57
C VAL A 151 -2.41 4.19 15.97
N ARG A 152 -3.69 4.48 16.22
CA ARG A 152 -4.34 4.15 17.50
C ARG A 152 -4.30 2.65 17.80
N ARG A 153 -4.55 1.80 16.79
CA ARG A 153 -4.47 0.35 16.92
C ARG A 153 -3.06 -0.13 17.27
N VAL A 154 -2.03 0.37 16.59
CA VAL A 154 -0.62 0.04 16.86
C VAL A 154 -0.28 0.37 18.32
N ARG A 155 -0.69 1.55 18.80
CA ARG A 155 -0.50 1.97 20.21
C ARG A 155 -1.29 1.10 21.19
N ALA A 156 -2.56 0.87 20.92
CA ALA A 156 -3.43 0.06 21.81
C ALA A 156 -2.98 -1.39 21.93
N ARG A 157 -2.25 -1.91 20.91
CA ARG A 157 -1.63 -3.23 20.94
C ARG A 157 -0.23 -3.24 21.54
N GLY A 158 0.26 -2.12 22.06
CA GLY A 158 1.62 -2.00 22.60
C GLY A 158 2.73 -2.09 21.54
N ARG A 159 2.38 -2.04 20.22
CA ARG A 159 3.32 -2.32 19.13
C ARG A 159 4.06 -1.08 18.60
N ALA A 160 3.88 0.09 19.23
CA ALA A 160 4.51 1.33 18.76
C ALA A 160 6.05 1.29 18.85
N ALA A 161 6.60 0.69 19.90
CA ALA A 161 8.05 0.51 20.06
C ALA A 161 8.65 -0.51 19.09
N ASP A 162 7.84 -1.50 18.66
CA ASP A 162 8.24 -2.53 17.72
C ASP A 162 8.26 -2.04 16.28
N LEU A 163 7.50 -0.98 15.96
CA LEU A 163 7.37 -0.48 14.61
C LEU A 163 8.71 0.06 14.08
N ARG A 164 9.25 -0.63 13.11
CA ARG A 164 10.47 -0.22 12.43
C ARG A 164 10.20 0.86 11.39
N TRP A 165 9.13 0.68 10.63
CA TRP A 165 8.64 1.65 9.65
C TRP A 165 7.22 1.31 9.16
N ALA A 166 6.52 2.35 8.70
CA ALA A 166 5.29 2.26 7.93
C ALA A 166 5.50 2.92 6.56
N LEU A 167 5.12 2.26 5.48
CA LEU A 167 5.26 2.76 4.11
C LEU A 167 3.91 2.79 3.42
N SER A 168 3.47 3.99 3.03
CA SER A 168 2.31 4.19 2.17
C SER A 168 2.71 3.99 0.72
N LEU A 169 1.97 3.15 0.01
CA LEU A 169 2.06 2.97 -1.44
C LEU A 169 0.92 3.78 -2.05
N ASP A 170 1.25 4.90 -2.65
CA ASP A 170 0.23 5.80 -3.13
C ASP A 170 0.64 6.39 -4.49
N GLU A 171 -0.18 6.11 -5.52
CA GLU A 171 0.10 6.42 -6.91
C GLU A 171 1.31 5.66 -7.50
N VAL A 172 1.44 4.35 -7.24
CA VAL A 172 2.60 3.55 -7.67
C VAL A 172 2.42 2.85 -9.02
N GLY A 173 1.21 2.84 -9.59
CA GLY A 173 0.81 2.04 -10.76
C GLY A 173 1.26 2.58 -12.12
N ARG A 174 2.20 3.52 -12.18
CA ARG A 174 2.69 4.13 -13.43
C ARG A 174 4.10 4.71 -13.30
N GLY A 175 4.54 5.42 -14.34
CA GLY A 175 5.81 6.17 -14.32
C GLY A 175 7.05 5.28 -14.29
N ARG A 176 8.22 5.87 -14.47
CA ARG A 176 9.51 5.17 -14.47
C ARG A 176 10.35 5.45 -13.23
N GLU A 177 10.02 6.49 -12.50
CA GLU A 177 10.67 6.92 -11.27
C GLU A 177 9.66 6.94 -10.13
N LEU A 178 10.10 6.60 -8.93
CA LEU A 178 9.35 6.73 -7.69
C LEU A 178 9.98 7.80 -6.80
N TRP A 179 9.15 8.55 -6.10
CA TRP A 179 9.59 9.43 -5.04
C TRP A 179 9.27 8.80 -3.70
N LEU A 180 10.31 8.68 -2.87
CA LEU A 180 10.15 8.40 -1.45
C LEU A 180 10.01 9.74 -0.72
N ARG A 181 8.82 10.04 -0.25
CA ARG A 181 8.54 11.20 0.61
C ARG A 181 8.58 10.78 2.07
N SER A 182 9.26 11.56 2.90
CA SER A 182 9.35 11.33 4.34
C SER A 182 9.87 12.57 5.04
N ARG A 183 9.79 12.58 6.37
CA ARG A 183 10.21 13.71 7.21
C ARG A 183 11.64 13.57 7.73
N GLY A 184 12.59 13.16 6.89
CA GLY A 184 14.03 13.13 7.24
C GLY A 184 14.44 11.98 8.16
N ARG A 185 13.88 10.81 7.99
CA ARG A 185 14.24 9.57 8.71
C ARG A 185 15.38 8.84 7.98
N ARG A 186 16.58 9.41 7.95
CA ARG A 186 17.74 9.03 7.12
C ARG A 186 18.02 7.52 7.05
N ARG A 187 17.87 6.78 8.16
CA ARG A 187 18.12 5.33 8.18
C ARG A 187 17.06 4.56 7.38
N PHE A 188 15.81 4.96 7.50
CA PHE A 188 14.70 4.39 6.76
C PHE A 188 14.81 4.74 5.28
N GLU A 189 15.06 6.02 4.96
CA GLU A 189 15.21 6.52 3.60
C GLU A 189 16.32 5.79 2.85
N ARG A 190 17.51 5.68 3.44
CA ARG A 190 18.61 4.90 2.85
C ARG A 190 18.20 3.47 2.56
N ARG A 191 17.55 2.79 3.51
CA ARG A 191 17.12 1.40 3.34
C ARG A 191 16.18 1.22 2.15
N VAL A 192 15.22 2.14 1.96
CA VAL A 192 14.31 2.09 0.80
C VAL A 192 15.07 2.37 -0.50
N LEU A 193 15.97 3.35 -0.51
CA LEU A 193 16.76 3.71 -1.69
C LEU A 193 17.79 2.63 -2.06
N ASP A 194 18.40 1.98 -1.09
CA ASP A 194 19.33 0.86 -1.30
C ASP A 194 18.57 -0.35 -1.90
N ALA A 195 17.37 -0.65 -1.40
CA ALA A 195 16.51 -1.70 -1.96
C ALA A 195 16.09 -1.35 -3.41
N ALA A 196 15.78 -0.08 -3.69
CA ALA A 196 15.48 0.39 -5.04
C ALA A 196 16.68 0.20 -5.98
N THR A 197 17.86 0.63 -5.55
CA THR A 197 19.11 0.50 -6.32
C THR A 197 19.43 -0.97 -6.59
N GLY A 198 19.37 -1.83 -5.57
CA GLY A 198 19.65 -3.27 -5.70
C GLY A 198 18.69 -4.02 -6.62
N THR A 199 17.52 -3.45 -6.91
CA THR A 199 16.51 -4.02 -7.82
C THR A 199 16.40 -3.30 -9.16
N GLY A 200 17.26 -2.31 -9.43
CA GLY A 200 17.23 -1.50 -10.64
C GLY A 200 16.02 -0.57 -10.74
N VAL A 201 15.35 -0.30 -9.60
CA VAL A 201 14.21 0.62 -9.54
C VAL A 201 14.72 2.04 -9.35
N ARG A 202 14.33 2.95 -10.24
CA ARG A 202 14.65 4.36 -10.08
C ARG A 202 13.79 4.94 -8.95
N ALA A 203 14.42 5.34 -7.87
CA ALA A 203 13.77 6.04 -6.76
C ALA A 203 14.69 7.12 -6.21
N ARG A 204 14.09 8.21 -5.72
CA ARG A 204 14.83 9.26 -5.00
C ARG A 204 14.04 9.74 -3.80
N TRP A 205 14.74 10.20 -2.79
CA TRP A 205 14.12 10.87 -1.67
C TRP A 205 13.73 12.30 -2.03
N VAL A 206 12.56 12.70 -1.56
CA VAL A 206 12.03 14.06 -1.65
C VAL A 206 11.44 14.42 -0.29
N ALA A 207 11.76 15.61 0.22
CA ALA A 207 11.17 16.07 1.46
C ALA A 207 9.64 16.14 1.35
N ASP A 208 8.94 15.79 2.44
CA ASP A 208 7.50 15.98 2.51
C ASP A 208 7.11 17.45 2.42
N GLU A 209 5.97 17.70 1.81
CA GLU A 209 5.31 18.99 1.83
C GLU A 209 4.50 19.11 3.15
N GLY A 210 4.90 20.04 4.00
CA GLY A 210 4.27 20.22 5.32
C GLY A 210 4.34 18.97 6.19
N SER A 211 3.17 18.44 6.58
CA SER A 211 3.07 17.24 7.40
C SER A 211 3.05 15.94 6.61
N GLY A 212 3.03 16.01 5.28
CA GLY A 212 2.79 14.90 4.37
C GLY A 212 1.35 14.91 3.83
N ASN A 213 1.12 14.22 2.73
CA ASN A 213 -0.13 14.25 1.96
C ASN A 213 -0.68 12.85 1.66
N SER A 214 -0.43 11.86 2.51
CA SER A 214 -0.94 10.48 2.42
C SER A 214 -0.89 9.82 3.79
N ASP A 215 -1.36 8.60 3.91
CA ASP A 215 -1.48 7.80 5.15
C ASP A 215 -0.23 7.83 6.07
N HIS A 216 0.98 7.92 5.51
CA HIS A 216 2.23 7.99 6.28
C HIS A 216 2.31 9.21 7.20
N ARG A 217 1.57 10.28 6.88
CA ARG A 217 1.49 11.51 7.67
C ARG A 217 1.09 11.23 9.12
N GLU A 218 0.08 10.40 9.34
CA GLU A 218 -0.44 10.13 10.69
C GLU A 218 0.58 9.41 11.57
N PHE A 219 1.38 8.53 10.97
CA PHE A 219 2.52 7.90 11.64
C PHE A 219 3.62 8.91 11.97
N GLY A 220 3.95 9.79 11.01
CA GLY A 220 4.93 10.86 11.22
C GLY A 220 4.53 11.83 12.34
N LEU A 221 3.26 12.25 12.39
CA LEU A 221 2.70 13.09 13.46
C LEU A 221 2.71 12.37 14.82
N ALA A 222 2.57 11.06 14.82
CA ALA A 222 2.68 10.22 16.02
C ALA A 222 4.13 9.98 16.50
N GLY A 223 5.14 10.53 15.81
CA GLY A 223 6.56 10.33 16.09
C GLY A 223 7.13 9.00 15.56
N LEU A 224 6.35 8.24 14.81
CA LEU A 224 6.73 6.95 14.26
C LEU A 224 7.43 7.13 12.90
N THR A 225 8.32 6.18 12.55
CA THR A 225 9.02 6.22 11.26
C THR A 225 8.08 5.84 10.13
N ALA A 226 7.89 6.74 9.17
CA ALA A 226 7.01 6.48 8.03
C ALA A 226 7.45 7.26 6.77
N GLY A 227 6.95 6.82 5.62
CA GLY A 227 7.10 7.49 4.34
C GLY A 227 6.03 7.07 3.33
N LYS A 228 5.97 7.80 2.22
CA LYS A 228 5.15 7.51 1.04
C LYS A 228 6.05 7.17 -0.14
N LEU A 229 5.74 6.10 -0.84
CA LEU A 229 6.29 5.78 -2.14
C LEU A 229 5.23 6.05 -3.21
N GLY A 230 5.54 6.88 -4.19
CA GLY A 230 4.61 7.25 -5.26
C GLY A 230 5.31 7.86 -6.46
N VAL A 231 4.56 8.17 -7.52
CA VAL A 231 5.13 8.83 -8.70
C VAL A 231 5.27 10.35 -8.49
N PRO A 232 6.20 11.01 -9.18
CA PRO A 232 6.50 12.43 -8.98
C PRO A 232 5.35 13.39 -9.28
N ASN A 233 4.56 13.11 -10.29
CA ASN A 233 3.48 14.01 -10.71
C ASN A 233 2.35 13.22 -11.37
N PHE A 234 1.13 13.45 -10.90
CA PHE A 234 -0.05 12.82 -11.47
C PHE A 234 -1.19 13.82 -11.66
N PRO A 235 -1.22 14.56 -12.78
CA PRO A 235 -2.21 15.62 -13.00
C PRO A 235 -3.65 15.13 -13.16
N SER A 236 -3.86 13.82 -13.38
CA SER A 236 -5.21 13.24 -13.45
C SER A 236 -5.78 12.84 -12.08
N ARG A 237 -5.04 13.04 -10.98
CA ARG A 237 -5.51 12.79 -9.62
C ARG A 237 -6.86 13.43 -9.38
N HIS A 238 -7.77 12.74 -8.70
CA HIS A 238 -9.11 13.21 -8.34
C HIS A 238 -10.01 13.59 -9.52
N THR A 239 -9.69 13.13 -10.72
CA THR A 239 -10.50 13.38 -11.91
C THR A 239 -10.99 12.10 -12.59
N ALA A 240 -12.02 12.20 -13.44
CA ALA A 240 -12.49 11.08 -14.26
C ALA A 240 -11.41 10.52 -15.21
N ALA A 241 -10.30 11.25 -15.41
CA ALA A 241 -9.19 10.81 -16.23
C ALA A 241 -8.25 9.81 -15.51
N ASP A 242 -8.37 9.61 -14.19
CA ASP A 242 -7.67 8.55 -13.45
C ASP A 242 -8.39 7.21 -13.61
N ARG A 243 -8.37 6.68 -14.81
CA ARG A 243 -9.03 5.45 -15.24
C ARG A 243 -8.05 4.31 -15.49
N ALA A 244 -8.55 3.08 -15.60
CA ALA A 244 -7.78 1.86 -15.77
C ALA A 244 -6.68 1.94 -16.87
N GLY A 245 -6.95 2.66 -17.97
CA GLY A 245 -5.95 2.89 -19.03
C GLY A 245 -4.75 3.77 -18.63
N ARG A 246 -4.74 4.33 -17.42
CA ARG A 246 -3.58 5.05 -16.88
C ARG A 246 -2.59 4.15 -16.16
N LEU A 247 -3.01 2.95 -15.81
CA LEU A 247 -2.13 1.95 -15.19
C LEU A 247 -1.14 1.41 -16.20
N TRP A 248 0.06 1.18 -15.73
CA TRP A 248 1.12 0.56 -16.51
C TRP A 248 1.50 -0.79 -15.86
N PRO A 249 1.25 -1.93 -16.53
CA PRO A 249 1.47 -3.26 -15.95
C PRO A 249 2.86 -3.46 -15.36
N GLY A 250 3.91 -3.01 -16.05
CA GLY A 250 5.30 -3.12 -15.59
C GLY A 250 5.62 -2.32 -14.30
N ALA A 251 4.74 -1.38 -13.90
CA ALA A 251 4.94 -0.65 -12.65
C ALA A 251 4.72 -1.55 -11.42
N PHE A 252 3.75 -2.46 -11.48
CA PHE A 252 3.40 -3.34 -10.36
C PHE A 252 4.54 -4.31 -10.04
N ALA A 253 5.02 -5.06 -11.03
CA ALA A 253 6.17 -5.96 -10.84
C ALA A 253 7.41 -5.20 -10.34
N ARG A 254 7.65 -3.99 -10.83
CA ARG A 254 8.77 -3.14 -10.40
C ARG A 254 8.65 -2.76 -8.92
N VAL A 255 7.48 -2.27 -8.49
CA VAL A 255 7.26 -1.87 -7.09
C VAL A 255 7.34 -3.10 -6.19
N ARG A 256 6.73 -4.22 -6.59
CA ARG A 256 6.79 -5.47 -5.83
C ARG A 256 8.23 -5.94 -5.61
N ARG A 257 9.09 -5.97 -6.64
CA ARG A 257 10.52 -6.32 -6.48
C ARG A 257 11.24 -5.42 -5.47
N LEU A 258 10.96 -4.12 -5.46
CA LEU A 258 11.52 -3.19 -4.46
C LEU A 258 11.05 -3.56 -3.05
N LEU A 259 9.75 -3.82 -2.87
CA LEU A 259 9.19 -4.16 -1.56
C LEU A 259 9.71 -5.50 -1.03
N GLU A 260 9.85 -6.50 -1.90
CA GLU A 260 10.46 -7.79 -1.56
C GLU A 260 11.90 -7.63 -1.07
N ALA A 261 12.72 -6.87 -1.81
CA ALA A 261 14.09 -6.57 -1.41
C ALA A 261 14.14 -5.80 -0.08
N LEU A 262 13.25 -4.83 0.11
CA LEU A 262 13.14 -4.06 1.34
C LEU A 262 12.80 -4.96 2.54
N LEU A 263 11.85 -5.88 2.39
CA LEU A 263 11.42 -6.80 3.45
C LEU A 263 12.50 -7.85 3.79
N ARG A 264 13.28 -8.30 2.82
CA ARG A 264 14.42 -9.23 3.05
C ARG A 264 15.60 -8.58 3.76
N ALA A 265 15.88 -7.31 3.43
CA ALA A 265 16.99 -6.55 4.00
C ALA A 265 16.69 -5.96 5.39
N SER A 266 15.49 -6.13 5.88
CA SER A 266 14.97 -5.41 7.05
C SER A 266 14.98 -6.21 8.32
#